data_915f5a4f0f720f7c1b14ab105763dae5
#
_entry.id   915f5a4f0f720f7c1b14ab105763dae5
#
_cell.length_a   1.000
_cell.length_b   1.000
_cell.length_c   1.000
_cell.angle_alpha   90.00
_cell.angle_beta   90.00
_cell.angle_gamma   90.00
#
_symmetry.space_group_name_H-M   'P 1'
#
loop_
_entity.id
_entity.type
_entity.pdbx_description
1 polymer ?
#
loop_
_entity_poly.entity_id
_entity_poly.type
_entity_poly.pdbx_seq_one_letter_code
_entity_poly.pdbx_strand_id
1 'polypeptide(L)'
;DDYGALHSAIAELRATLVPESAMEVMKETRKLRKRFIRLSQIDFFPGAARDRVDRALQELETDANRVMSPDEPLPAAGSIALLERADYQGRIWATRHRPWVDRLASAWLIKRFIDPKARFLWLGSPDDCPEEALGFDFDGATFTHVADKVTFETLLASFDLRTVALQRIGELVHYLDVGGHQPPEAAGVECVLMGLRESHSDDDQLLLAASAVFDSLYTSYTKEN
;
A
#
# COMPACT_ATOMS: atom_id res chain seq x y z
N ASP A 1 -25.73 -0.76 22.71
CA ASP A 1 -24.32 -0.46 22.86
C ASP A 1 -23.74 -0.16 21.48
N ASP A 2 -23.26 1.07 21.29
CA ASP A 2 -22.80 1.58 20.00
C ASP A 2 -21.59 0.82 19.44
N TYR A 3 -20.69 0.36 20.32
CA TYR A 3 -19.58 -0.51 19.91
C TYR A 3 -20.06 -1.90 19.46
N GLY A 4 -21.08 -2.44 20.12
CA GLY A 4 -21.69 -3.73 19.70
C GLY A 4 -22.32 -3.64 18.31
N ALA A 5 -23.06 -2.54 18.05
CA ALA A 5 -23.64 -2.31 16.72
C ALA A 5 -22.57 -2.14 15.63
N LEU A 6 -21.46 -1.42 15.95
CA LEU A 6 -20.32 -1.30 15.05
C LEU A 6 -19.65 -2.64 14.78
N HIS A 7 -19.41 -3.43 15.80
CA HIS A 7 -18.82 -4.77 15.65
C HIS A 7 -19.66 -5.69 14.77
N SER A 8 -21.00 -5.67 14.94
CA SER A 8 -21.90 -6.44 14.08
C SER A 8 -21.84 -5.98 12.63
N ALA A 9 -21.86 -4.67 12.37
CA ALA A 9 -21.75 -4.11 11.02
C ALA A 9 -20.42 -4.48 10.34
N ILE A 10 -19.30 -4.51 11.09
CA ILE A 10 -18.00 -4.97 10.58
C ILE A 10 -18.06 -6.44 10.20
N ALA A 11 -18.66 -7.29 11.03
CA ALA A 11 -18.77 -8.72 10.75
C ALA A 11 -19.65 -9.01 9.52
N GLU A 12 -20.78 -8.28 9.38
CA GLU A 12 -21.65 -8.36 8.21
C GLU A 12 -20.91 -7.95 6.92
N LEU A 13 -20.19 -6.82 6.98
CA LEU A 13 -19.42 -6.32 5.84
C LEU A 13 -18.30 -7.29 5.45
N ARG A 14 -17.58 -7.86 6.43
CA ARG A 14 -16.54 -8.86 6.20
C ARG A 14 -17.08 -10.11 5.49
N ALA A 15 -18.30 -10.53 5.79
CA ALA A 15 -18.94 -11.67 5.14
C ALA A 15 -19.24 -11.44 3.64
N THR A 16 -19.28 -10.18 3.19
CA THR A 16 -19.47 -9.83 1.77
C THR A 16 -18.17 -9.68 0.98
N LEU A 17 -17.02 -9.84 1.64
CA LEU A 17 -15.73 -9.63 1.03
C LEU A 17 -15.37 -10.73 0.04
N VAL A 18 -15.38 -10.39 -1.24
CA VAL A 18 -14.91 -11.19 -2.37
C VAL A 18 -14.17 -10.25 -3.34
N PRO A 19 -13.38 -10.77 -4.30
CA PRO A 19 -12.61 -9.90 -5.22
C PRO A 19 -13.45 -8.83 -5.92
N GLU A 20 -14.67 -9.17 -6.34
CA GLU A 20 -15.58 -8.27 -7.06
C GLU A 20 -16.14 -7.15 -6.18
N SER A 21 -16.25 -7.39 -4.87
CA SER A 21 -16.79 -6.43 -3.89
C SER A 21 -15.71 -5.70 -3.09
N ALA A 22 -14.44 -6.05 -3.22
CA ALA A 22 -13.36 -5.56 -2.36
C ALA A 22 -13.27 -4.02 -2.31
N MET A 23 -13.44 -3.35 -3.45
CA MET A 23 -13.49 -1.88 -3.53
C MET A 23 -14.65 -1.28 -2.73
N GLU A 24 -15.84 -1.87 -2.83
CA GLU A 24 -17.02 -1.39 -2.09
C GLU A 24 -16.87 -1.67 -0.60
N VAL A 25 -16.35 -2.86 -0.24
CA VAL A 25 -16.03 -3.20 1.15
C VAL A 25 -15.03 -2.19 1.73
N MET A 26 -13.99 -1.80 1.02
CA MET A 26 -13.06 -0.78 1.48
C MET A 26 -13.73 0.59 1.69
N LYS A 27 -14.64 1.00 0.79
CA LYS A 27 -15.42 2.25 0.96
C LYS A 27 -16.29 2.22 2.22
N GLU A 28 -16.98 1.13 2.45
CA GLU A 28 -17.82 0.96 3.64
C GLU A 28 -16.98 0.84 4.93
N THR A 29 -15.86 0.12 4.89
CA THR A 29 -14.92 0.04 6.02
C THR A 29 -14.46 1.42 6.49
N ARG A 30 -14.16 2.34 5.55
CA ARG A 30 -13.83 3.73 5.90
C ARG A 30 -14.97 4.47 6.60
N LYS A 31 -16.22 4.22 6.20
CA LYS A 31 -17.37 4.83 6.89
C LYS A 31 -17.48 4.30 8.31
N LEU A 32 -17.27 2.99 8.51
CA LEU A 32 -17.23 2.38 9.84
C LEU A 32 -16.06 2.91 10.68
N ARG A 33 -14.87 3.07 10.08
CA ARG A 33 -13.70 3.67 10.76
C ARG A 33 -13.98 5.11 11.20
N LYS A 34 -14.58 5.94 10.35
CA LYS A 34 -14.99 7.31 10.74
C LYS A 34 -16.01 7.31 11.87
N ARG A 35 -16.96 6.39 11.86
CA ARG A 35 -17.94 6.23 12.93
C ARG A 35 -17.28 5.80 14.23
N PHE A 36 -16.34 4.86 14.18
CA PHE A 36 -15.53 4.40 15.31
C PHE A 36 -14.72 5.56 15.93
N ILE A 37 -14.03 6.35 15.10
CA ILE A 37 -13.24 7.50 15.57
C ILE A 37 -14.14 8.50 16.30
N ARG A 38 -15.30 8.85 15.73
CA ARG A 38 -16.25 9.76 16.39
C ARG A 38 -16.75 9.23 17.73
N LEU A 39 -17.07 7.94 17.79
CA LEU A 39 -17.50 7.29 19.02
C LEU A 39 -16.39 7.30 20.07
N SER A 40 -15.16 6.99 19.68
CA SER A 40 -13.99 6.99 20.56
C SER A 40 -13.64 8.38 21.11
N GLN A 41 -13.96 9.47 20.38
CA GLN A 41 -13.71 10.83 20.84
C GLN A 41 -14.65 11.28 21.99
N ILE A 42 -15.84 10.67 22.08
CA ILE A 42 -16.84 10.98 23.12
C ILE A 42 -16.87 9.92 24.23
N ASP A 43 -16.10 8.86 24.10
CA ASP A 43 -16.00 7.79 25.09
C ASP A 43 -14.91 8.10 26.11
N PHE A 44 -15.32 8.60 27.27
CA PHE A 44 -14.41 8.95 28.37
C PHE A 44 -13.96 7.73 29.19
N PHE A 45 -14.54 6.55 28.97
CA PHE A 45 -14.21 5.31 29.69
C PHE A 45 -14.02 4.15 28.70
N PRO A 46 -12.97 4.22 27.87
CA PRO A 46 -12.72 3.20 26.87
C PRO A 46 -12.49 1.84 27.54
N GLY A 47 -13.23 0.83 27.10
CA GLY A 47 -13.16 -0.53 27.61
C GLY A 47 -12.87 -1.55 26.52
N ALA A 48 -12.87 -2.83 26.88
CA ALA A 48 -12.62 -3.95 25.97
C ALA A 48 -13.50 -3.98 24.71
N ALA A 49 -14.65 -3.31 24.72
CA ALA A 49 -15.53 -3.22 23.56
C ALA A 49 -14.93 -2.33 22.46
N ARG A 50 -14.31 -1.21 22.82
CA ARG A 50 -13.58 -0.32 21.91
C ARG A 50 -12.42 -1.08 21.25
N ASP A 51 -11.61 -1.79 22.05
CA ASP A 51 -10.43 -2.52 21.54
C ASP A 51 -10.83 -3.65 20.60
N ARG A 52 -11.97 -4.31 20.86
CA ARG A 52 -12.50 -5.35 19.95
C ARG A 52 -12.92 -4.76 18.61
N VAL A 53 -13.59 -3.59 18.61
CA VAL A 53 -14.02 -2.94 17.37
C VAL A 53 -12.83 -2.43 16.58
N ASP A 54 -11.83 -1.83 17.24
CA ASP A 54 -10.61 -1.38 16.57
C ASP A 54 -9.88 -2.54 15.88
N ARG A 55 -9.70 -3.64 16.61
CA ARG A 55 -9.10 -4.86 16.04
C ARG A 55 -9.88 -5.43 14.87
N ALA A 56 -11.21 -5.51 14.99
CA ALA A 56 -12.06 -6.00 13.92
C ALA A 56 -12.00 -5.11 12.65
N LEU A 57 -11.88 -3.79 12.82
CA LEU A 57 -11.68 -2.87 11.71
C LEU A 57 -10.30 -3.08 11.06
N GLN A 58 -9.23 -3.23 11.85
CA GLN A 58 -7.88 -3.50 11.34
C GLN A 58 -7.84 -4.82 10.56
N GLU A 59 -8.46 -5.88 11.09
CA GLU A 59 -8.56 -7.16 10.40
C GLU A 59 -9.32 -7.04 9.07
N LEU A 60 -10.44 -6.30 9.04
CA LEU A 60 -11.22 -6.10 7.81
C LEU A 60 -10.44 -5.28 6.77
N GLU A 61 -9.73 -4.23 7.20
CA GLU A 61 -8.85 -3.43 6.33
C GLU A 61 -7.75 -4.31 5.71
N THR A 62 -7.11 -5.13 6.52
CA THR A 62 -6.07 -6.09 6.07
C THR A 62 -6.65 -7.12 5.09
N ASP A 63 -7.80 -7.71 5.40
CA ASP A 63 -8.43 -8.71 4.53
C ASP A 63 -8.88 -8.09 3.20
N ALA A 64 -9.43 -6.88 3.21
CA ALA A 64 -9.84 -6.16 1.99
C ALA A 64 -8.64 -5.82 1.10
N ASN A 65 -7.53 -5.36 1.69
CA ASN A 65 -6.28 -5.14 0.96
C ASN A 65 -5.77 -6.44 0.35
N ARG A 66 -5.75 -7.55 1.11
CA ARG A 66 -5.32 -8.86 0.61
C ARG A 66 -6.18 -9.36 -0.55
N VAL A 67 -7.50 -9.12 -0.51
CA VAL A 67 -8.39 -9.48 -1.62
C VAL A 67 -8.17 -8.61 -2.86
N MET A 68 -7.82 -7.33 -2.67
CA MET A 68 -7.44 -6.41 -3.77
C MET A 68 -6.07 -6.73 -4.37
N SER A 69 -5.17 -7.30 -3.57
CA SER A 69 -3.83 -7.74 -3.96
C SER A 69 -3.62 -9.19 -3.50
N PRO A 70 -4.32 -10.18 -4.12
CA PRO A 70 -4.38 -11.56 -3.62
C PRO A 70 -3.03 -12.27 -3.56
N ASP A 71 -2.04 -11.73 -4.23
CA ASP A 71 -0.69 -12.31 -4.29
C ASP A 71 0.33 -11.33 -3.67
N GLU A 72 -0.04 -10.55 -2.65
CA GLU A 72 0.95 -9.78 -1.91
C GLU A 72 2.06 -10.70 -1.39
N PRO A 73 3.35 -10.29 -1.54
CA PRO A 73 4.45 -11.14 -1.20
C PRO A 73 4.46 -11.47 0.30
N LEU A 74 4.73 -12.72 0.61
CA LEU A 74 5.00 -13.14 1.98
C LEU A 74 6.35 -12.55 2.42
N PRO A 75 6.47 -12.08 3.69
CA PRO A 75 7.73 -11.53 4.19
C PRO A 75 8.87 -12.54 4.04
N ALA A 76 9.85 -12.22 3.23
CA ALA A 76 11.07 -13.02 3.11
C ALA A 76 11.94 -12.85 4.37
N ALA A 77 12.51 -13.95 4.87
CA ALA A 77 13.52 -13.88 5.92
C ALA A 77 14.86 -13.47 5.29
N GLY A 78 15.48 -12.41 5.80
CA GLY A 78 16.78 -12.00 5.30
C GLY A 78 17.23 -10.61 5.75
N SER A 79 18.45 -10.26 5.37
CA SER A 79 18.99 -8.90 5.49
C SER A 79 18.88 -8.21 4.13
N ILE A 80 18.52 -6.94 4.14
CA ILE A 80 18.45 -6.12 2.93
C ILE A 80 19.87 -5.71 2.54
N ALA A 81 20.31 -6.11 1.34
CA ALA A 81 21.62 -5.74 0.81
C ALA A 81 21.62 -4.28 0.31
N LEU A 82 22.72 -3.56 0.55
CA LEU A 82 22.95 -2.26 -0.07
C LEU A 82 23.38 -2.47 -1.54
N LEU A 83 22.78 -1.68 -2.44
CA LEU A 83 22.94 -1.77 -3.88
C LEU A 83 23.35 -0.44 -4.48
N GLU A 84 24.16 -0.50 -5.53
CA GLU A 84 24.59 0.69 -6.27
C GLU A 84 23.60 1.03 -7.39
N ARG A 85 23.00 2.22 -7.35
CA ARG A 85 22.01 2.66 -8.36
C ARG A 85 22.56 2.63 -9.80
N ALA A 86 23.88 2.79 -9.97
CA ALA A 86 24.52 2.77 -11.28
C ALA A 86 24.30 1.42 -12.01
N ASP A 87 24.16 0.32 -11.28
CA ASP A 87 23.98 -1.04 -11.85
C ASP A 87 22.55 -1.32 -12.29
N TYR A 88 21.63 -0.42 -11.94
CA TYR A 88 20.18 -0.58 -12.15
C TYR A 88 19.60 0.39 -13.18
N GLN A 89 20.41 0.89 -14.11
CA GLN A 89 19.96 1.92 -15.07
C GLN A 89 19.41 1.32 -16.37
N GLY A 90 18.27 1.84 -16.82
CA GLY A 90 17.64 1.47 -18.08
C GLY A 90 17.08 0.05 -18.09
N ARG A 91 16.79 -0.51 -16.93
CA ARG A 91 16.33 -1.89 -16.75
C ARG A 91 14.82 -2.04 -17.05
N ILE A 92 14.43 -3.28 -17.29
CA ILE A 92 13.02 -3.68 -17.26
C ILE A 92 12.67 -4.04 -15.82
N TRP A 93 11.63 -3.42 -15.29
CA TRP A 93 11.09 -3.68 -13.96
C TRP A 93 9.71 -4.30 -14.13
N ALA A 94 9.48 -5.44 -13.51
CA ALA A 94 8.26 -6.21 -13.72
C ALA A 94 7.48 -6.36 -12.41
N THR A 95 6.19 -6.14 -12.48
CA THR A 95 5.26 -6.43 -11.37
C THR A 95 3.89 -6.80 -11.93
N ARG A 96 2.98 -7.24 -11.09
CA ARG A 96 1.65 -7.66 -11.52
C ARG A 96 0.79 -6.48 -12.00
N HIS A 97 -0.05 -6.74 -13.01
CA HIS A 97 -1.02 -5.78 -13.54
C HIS A 97 -2.01 -5.32 -12.45
N ARG A 98 -2.75 -4.26 -12.75
CA ARG A 98 -3.68 -3.59 -11.82
C ARG A 98 -3.01 -3.24 -10.49
N PRO A 99 -1.89 -2.50 -10.51
CA PRO A 99 -1.11 -2.21 -9.32
C PRO A 99 -1.93 -1.47 -8.26
N TRP A 100 -1.65 -1.78 -7.00
CA TRP A 100 -2.18 -1.07 -5.84
C TRP A 100 -1.05 -0.29 -5.15
N VAL A 101 -1.31 0.19 -3.95
CA VAL A 101 -0.50 1.22 -3.30
C VAL A 101 0.99 0.95 -3.26
N ASP A 102 1.46 -0.22 -2.79
CA ASP A 102 2.89 -0.51 -2.69
C ASP A 102 3.55 -0.63 -4.08
N ARG A 103 2.90 -1.29 -5.04
CA ARG A 103 3.38 -1.39 -6.43
C ARG A 103 3.45 -0.04 -7.13
N LEU A 104 2.44 0.83 -6.94
CA LEU A 104 2.42 2.19 -7.52
C LEU A 104 3.51 3.06 -6.90
N ALA A 105 3.65 3.03 -5.58
CA ALA A 105 4.67 3.79 -4.87
C ALA A 105 6.08 3.28 -5.20
N SER A 106 6.27 1.96 -5.26
CA SER A 106 7.54 1.34 -5.64
C SER A 106 7.92 1.68 -7.09
N ALA A 107 6.99 1.61 -8.03
CA ALA A 107 7.23 2.02 -9.42
C ALA A 107 7.57 3.52 -9.53
N TRP A 108 6.87 4.39 -8.80
CA TRP A 108 7.20 5.81 -8.70
C TRP A 108 8.61 6.03 -8.13
N LEU A 109 8.97 5.35 -7.02
CA LEU A 109 10.28 5.45 -6.39
C LEU A 109 11.39 5.01 -7.34
N ILE A 110 11.19 3.88 -8.03
CA ILE A 110 12.12 3.36 -9.03
C ILE A 110 12.34 4.42 -10.11
N LYS A 111 11.28 4.91 -10.73
CA LYS A 111 11.35 5.86 -11.85
C LYS A 111 11.98 7.19 -11.46
N ARG A 112 11.75 7.65 -10.24
CA ARG A 112 12.17 8.98 -9.79
C ARG A 112 13.56 9.02 -9.18
N PHE A 113 13.96 7.97 -8.45
CA PHE A 113 15.16 8.02 -7.60
C PHE A 113 16.19 6.92 -7.91
N ILE A 114 15.77 5.81 -8.52
CA ILE A 114 16.64 4.65 -8.75
C ILE A 114 17.03 4.57 -10.23
N ASP A 115 16.06 4.44 -11.12
CA ASP A 115 16.25 4.25 -12.58
C ASP A 115 15.30 5.17 -13.38
N PRO A 116 15.71 6.41 -13.69
CA PRO A 116 14.89 7.34 -14.48
C PRO A 116 14.54 6.83 -15.89
N LYS A 117 15.27 5.81 -16.39
CA LYS A 117 15.02 5.17 -17.68
C LYS A 117 14.29 3.83 -17.55
N ALA A 118 13.80 3.49 -16.37
CA ALA A 118 13.03 2.29 -16.10
C ALA A 118 11.88 2.11 -17.11
N ARG A 119 11.69 0.87 -17.55
CA ARG A 119 10.54 0.43 -18.33
C ARG A 119 9.78 -0.57 -17.49
N PHE A 120 8.48 -0.36 -17.33
CA PHE A 120 7.65 -1.26 -16.55
C PHE A 120 6.99 -2.30 -17.43
N LEU A 121 6.89 -3.52 -16.89
CA LEU A 121 6.17 -4.66 -17.47
C LEU A 121 5.10 -5.10 -16.47
N TRP A 122 3.86 -5.06 -16.90
CA TRP A 122 2.69 -5.44 -16.10
C TRP A 122 2.33 -6.90 -16.37
N LEU A 123 2.62 -7.78 -15.40
CA LEU A 123 2.48 -9.22 -15.55
C LEU A 123 1.04 -9.69 -15.30
N GLY A 124 0.59 -10.68 -16.05
CA GLY A 124 -0.63 -11.42 -15.76
C GLY A 124 -0.45 -12.37 -14.56
N SER A 125 0.71 -13.01 -14.48
CA SER A 125 1.15 -13.88 -13.37
C SER A 125 2.60 -13.60 -13.02
N PRO A 126 3.04 -13.81 -11.76
CA PRO A 126 4.46 -13.80 -11.38
C PRO A 126 5.34 -14.71 -12.26
N ASP A 127 4.80 -15.84 -12.70
CA ASP A 127 5.52 -16.82 -13.56
C ASP A 127 5.82 -16.27 -14.95
N ASP A 128 5.15 -15.21 -15.38
CA ASP A 128 5.40 -14.53 -16.66
C ASP A 128 6.60 -13.57 -16.61
N CYS A 129 7.26 -13.42 -15.45
CA CYS A 129 8.38 -12.51 -15.29
C CYS A 129 9.62 -12.97 -16.10
N PRO A 130 10.10 -12.18 -17.08
CA PRO A 130 11.30 -12.52 -17.83
C PRO A 130 12.54 -12.57 -16.93
N GLU A 131 13.48 -13.49 -17.21
CA GLU A 131 14.72 -13.64 -16.43
C GLU A 131 15.57 -12.36 -16.40
N GLU A 132 15.53 -11.55 -17.47
CA GLU A 132 16.26 -10.28 -17.55
C GLU A 132 15.57 -9.12 -16.83
N ALA A 133 14.31 -9.29 -16.42
CA ALA A 133 13.57 -8.26 -15.71
C ALA A 133 13.80 -8.31 -14.19
N LEU A 134 13.79 -7.14 -13.57
CA LEU A 134 13.82 -7.01 -12.13
C LEU A 134 12.39 -7.07 -11.60
N GLY A 135 12.01 -8.22 -11.05
CA GLY A 135 10.70 -8.38 -10.42
C GLY A 135 10.58 -7.58 -9.14
N PHE A 136 9.41 -6.99 -8.88
CA PHE A 136 9.12 -6.34 -7.60
C PHE A 136 7.67 -6.57 -7.16
N ASP A 137 7.49 -6.67 -5.85
CA ASP A 137 6.20 -6.80 -5.15
C ASP A 137 5.39 -8.04 -5.57
N PHE A 138 6.05 -9.20 -5.57
CA PHE A 138 5.43 -10.53 -5.66
C PHE A 138 6.37 -11.60 -5.09
N ASP A 139 5.86 -12.78 -4.76
CA ASP A 139 6.65 -13.89 -4.23
C ASP A 139 7.72 -14.34 -5.22
N GLY A 140 8.98 -14.40 -4.75
CA GLY A 140 10.13 -14.75 -5.58
C GLY A 140 10.70 -13.60 -6.42
N ALA A 141 10.13 -12.38 -6.31
CA ALA A 141 10.68 -11.20 -6.97
C ALA A 141 12.07 -10.81 -6.44
N THR A 142 12.83 -10.08 -7.26
CA THR A 142 14.12 -9.48 -6.86
C THR A 142 13.99 -8.56 -5.66
N PHE A 143 12.89 -7.76 -5.63
CA PHE A 143 12.53 -6.88 -4.54
C PHE A 143 11.13 -7.24 -4.05
N THR A 144 11.03 -7.62 -2.79
CA THR A 144 9.78 -8.07 -2.18
C THR A 144 9.72 -7.62 -0.72
N HIS A 145 8.68 -7.98 0.01
CA HIS A 145 8.61 -7.76 1.44
C HIS A 145 9.74 -8.48 2.16
N VAL A 146 10.43 -7.80 3.08
CA VAL A 146 11.52 -8.38 3.89
C VAL A 146 11.28 -8.05 5.37
N ALA A 147 11.11 -9.06 6.19
CA ALA A 147 10.77 -8.97 7.59
C ALA A 147 9.45 -8.16 7.78
N ASP A 148 9.53 -7.00 8.44
CA ASP A 148 8.41 -6.08 8.68
C ASP A 148 8.25 -4.99 7.60
N LYS A 149 9.07 -5.03 6.54
CA LYS A 149 9.11 -3.98 5.50
C LYS A 149 8.36 -4.40 4.26
N VAL A 150 7.50 -3.52 3.79
CA VAL A 150 6.87 -3.63 2.46
C VAL A 150 7.89 -3.37 1.36
N THR A 151 7.55 -3.67 0.10
CA THR A 151 8.49 -3.57 -1.04
C THR A 151 9.05 -2.16 -1.22
N PHE A 152 8.23 -1.13 -1.04
CA PHE A 152 8.68 0.26 -1.06
C PHE A 152 9.79 0.53 -0.03
N GLU A 153 9.62 0.09 1.20
CA GLU A 153 10.61 0.27 2.27
C GLU A 153 11.87 -0.57 2.05
N THR A 154 11.71 -1.76 1.46
CA THR A 154 12.83 -2.61 1.04
C THR A 154 13.67 -1.91 -0.02
N LEU A 155 13.05 -1.27 -1.02
CA LEU A 155 13.73 -0.47 -2.02
C LEU A 155 14.44 0.76 -1.41
N LEU A 156 13.79 1.47 -0.47
CA LEU A 156 14.43 2.58 0.26
C LEU A 156 15.72 2.13 0.94
N ALA A 157 15.65 0.98 1.62
CA ALA A 157 16.79 0.42 2.35
C ALA A 157 17.89 -0.08 1.40
N SER A 158 17.52 -0.78 0.31
CA SER A 158 18.46 -1.32 -0.67
C SER A 158 19.28 -0.23 -1.37
N PHE A 159 18.69 0.92 -1.66
CA PHE A 159 19.34 2.01 -2.38
C PHE A 159 19.73 3.20 -1.50
N ASP A 160 19.72 3.03 -0.18
CA ASP A 160 20.08 4.02 0.84
C ASP A 160 19.34 5.38 0.66
N LEU A 161 18.04 5.32 0.37
CA LEU A 161 17.20 6.49 0.15
C LEU A 161 16.58 6.96 1.49
N ARG A 162 17.33 7.74 2.28
CA ARG A 162 17.00 8.07 3.68
C ARG A 162 16.52 9.52 3.89
N THR A 163 15.77 10.10 2.98
CA THR A 163 15.18 11.41 3.25
C THR A 163 13.94 11.28 4.13
N VAL A 164 13.70 12.28 5.00
CA VAL A 164 12.51 12.32 5.88
C VAL A 164 11.21 12.21 5.07
N ALA A 165 11.17 12.90 3.92
CA ALA A 165 9.99 12.85 3.04
C ALA A 165 9.71 11.44 2.50
N LEU A 166 10.76 10.68 2.10
CA LEU A 166 10.61 9.31 1.62
C LEU A 166 10.25 8.35 2.76
N GLN A 167 10.78 8.57 3.96
CA GLN A 167 10.40 7.78 5.14
C GLN A 167 8.92 7.95 5.48
N ARG A 168 8.41 9.21 5.48
CA ARG A 168 6.97 9.48 5.69
C ARG A 168 6.08 8.85 4.61
N ILE A 169 6.52 8.86 3.35
CA ILE A 169 5.81 8.13 2.28
C ILE A 169 5.85 6.62 2.55
N GLY A 170 6.98 6.09 3.02
CA GLY A 170 7.11 4.69 3.42
C GLY A 170 6.12 4.30 4.51
N GLU A 171 6.00 5.09 5.58
CA GLU A 171 5.00 4.89 6.65
C GLU A 171 3.57 4.90 6.11
N LEU A 172 3.27 5.80 5.17
CA LEU A 172 1.96 5.87 4.53
C LEU A 172 1.68 4.63 3.67
N VAL A 173 2.64 4.22 2.83
CA VAL A 173 2.53 3.03 1.98
C VAL A 173 2.40 1.79 2.83
N HIS A 174 3.23 1.62 3.86
CA HIS A 174 3.18 0.53 4.81
C HIS A 174 1.79 0.39 5.44
N TYR A 175 1.25 1.51 5.96
CA TYR A 175 -0.09 1.49 6.56
C TYR A 175 -1.18 1.10 5.56
N LEU A 176 -1.13 1.62 4.34
CA LEU A 176 -2.13 1.36 3.32
C LEU A 176 -2.05 -0.05 2.74
N ASP A 177 -0.89 -0.70 2.87
CA ASP A 177 -0.64 -2.05 2.37
C ASP A 177 -0.91 -3.13 3.43
N VAL A 178 -0.25 -3.04 4.57
CA VAL A 178 -0.29 -4.09 5.62
C VAL A 178 -0.92 -3.61 6.93
N GLY A 179 -1.28 -2.34 7.06
CA GLY A 179 -1.87 -1.77 8.28
C GLY A 179 -0.82 -1.25 9.26
N GLY A 180 -1.19 -1.09 10.53
CA GLY A 180 -0.31 -0.56 11.58
C GLY A 180 -0.67 0.84 12.02
N HIS A 181 0.33 1.72 12.24
CA HIS A 181 0.10 3.11 12.65
C HIS A 181 -0.43 3.95 11.50
N GLN A 182 -1.63 4.53 11.67
CA GLN A 182 -2.30 5.31 10.63
C GLN A 182 -1.76 6.74 10.55
N PRO A 183 -1.09 7.13 9.44
CA PRO A 183 -0.77 8.52 9.17
C PRO A 183 -2.04 9.37 8.96
N PRO A 184 -2.05 10.66 9.32
CA PRO A 184 -3.22 11.52 9.20
C PRO A 184 -3.81 11.61 7.79
N GLU A 185 -2.97 11.60 6.77
CA GLU A 185 -3.32 11.71 5.35
C GLU A 185 -3.78 10.41 4.70
N ALA A 186 -3.61 9.27 5.35
CA ALA A 186 -3.81 7.93 4.77
C ALA A 186 -5.18 7.75 4.10
N ALA A 187 -6.27 8.09 4.80
CA ALA A 187 -7.61 7.94 4.25
C ALA A 187 -7.88 8.82 3.01
N GLY A 188 -7.25 10.00 2.95
CA GLY A 188 -7.36 10.90 1.80
C GLY A 188 -6.61 10.36 0.58
N VAL A 189 -5.36 9.94 0.81
CA VAL A 189 -4.50 9.38 -0.25
C VAL A 189 -5.10 8.09 -0.80
N GLU A 190 -5.54 7.20 0.06
CA GLU A 190 -6.21 5.96 -0.33
C GLU A 190 -7.43 6.22 -1.21
N CYS A 191 -8.29 7.20 -0.81
CA CYS A 191 -9.48 7.59 -1.59
C CYS A 191 -9.10 8.07 -2.99
N VAL A 192 -8.03 8.86 -3.12
CA VAL A 192 -7.54 9.35 -4.41
C VAL A 192 -7.00 8.20 -5.26
N LEU A 193 -6.14 7.34 -4.71
CA LEU A 193 -5.57 6.19 -5.42
C LEU A 193 -6.64 5.22 -5.91
N MET A 194 -7.69 4.98 -5.11
CA MET A 194 -8.83 4.16 -5.55
C MET A 194 -9.56 4.79 -6.73
N GLY A 195 -9.86 6.10 -6.67
CA GLY A 195 -10.50 6.81 -7.78
C GLY A 195 -9.67 6.76 -9.05
N LEU A 196 -8.33 6.88 -8.93
CA LEU A 196 -7.43 6.73 -10.07
C LEU A 196 -7.47 5.30 -10.64
N ARG A 197 -7.44 4.29 -9.80
CA ARG A 197 -7.51 2.88 -10.24
C ARG A 197 -8.83 2.55 -10.93
N GLU A 198 -9.96 3.13 -10.48
CA GLU A 198 -11.25 2.99 -11.14
C GLU A 198 -11.31 3.69 -12.50
N SER A 199 -10.68 4.86 -12.63
CA SER A 199 -10.75 5.69 -13.83
C SER A 199 -9.74 5.33 -14.91
N HIS A 200 -8.69 4.58 -14.58
CA HIS A 200 -7.63 4.17 -15.50
C HIS A 200 -7.59 2.65 -15.64
N SER A 201 -7.90 2.12 -16.82
CA SER A 201 -7.77 0.69 -17.14
C SER A 201 -6.37 0.30 -17.60
N ASP A 202 -5.61 1.26 -18.15
CA ASP A 202 -4.22 1.12 -18.55
C ASP A 202 -3.29 1.40 -17.38
N ASP A 203 -2.37 0.48 -17.09
CA ASP A 203 -1.53 0.54 -15.89
C ASP A 203 -0.40 1.58 -16.01
N ASP A 204 0.06 1.92 -17.23
CA ASP A 204 1.02 3.01 -17.43
C ASP A 204 0.36 4.37 -17.17
N GLN A 205 -0.91 4.55 -17.60
CA GLN A 205 -1.68 5.76 -17.30
C GLN A 205 -2.01 5.85 -15.80
N LEU A 206 -2.34 4.72 -15.17
CA LEU A 206 -2.55 4.65 -13.73
C LEU A 206 -1.28 5.05 -12.96
N LEU A 207 -0.12 4.51 -13.34
CA LEU A 207 1.17 4.86 -12.74
C LEU A 207 1.48 6.35 -12.92
N LEU A 208 1.24 6.91 -14.11
CA LEU A 208 1.47 8.32 -14.39
C LEU A 208 0.62 9.21 -13.48
N ALA A 209 -0.66 8.91 -13.33
CA ALA A 209 -1.58 9.65 -12.47
C ALA A 209 -1.23 9.49 -10.97
N ALA A 210 -0.93 8.29 -10.51
CA ALA A 210 -0.51 8.03 -9.14
C ALA A 210 0.84 8.69 -8.80
N SER A 211 1.77 8.75 -9.77
CA SER A 211 3.05 9.43 -9.61
C SER A 211 2.89 10.91 -9.27
N ALA A 212 1.90 11.60 -9.83
CA ALA A 212 1.61 12.99 -9.49
C ALA A 212 1.14 13.15 -8.03
N VAL A 213 0.45 12.17 -7.48
CA VAL A 213 0.06 12.15 -6.06
C VAL A 213 1.29 11.99 -5.17
N PHE A 214 2.16 11.02 -5.45
CA PHE A 214 3.40 10.80 -4.68
C PHE A 214 4.38 11.97 -4.80
N ASP A 215 4.50 12.60 -5.98
CA ASP A 215 5.29 13.81 -6.16
C ASP A 215 4.77 14.99 -5.32
N SER A 216 3.45 15.12 -5.21
CA SER A 216 2.81 16.15 -4.39
C SER A 216 3.07 15.92 -2.90
N LEU A 217 2.94 14.67 -2.43
CA LEU A 217 3.28 14.28 -1.06
C LEU A 217 4.76 14.52 -0.76
N TYR A 218 5.65 14.08 -1.64
CA TYR A 218 7.09 14.27 -1.49
C TYR A 218 7.46 15.76 -1.40
N THR A 219 6.85 16.59 -2.23
CA THR A 219 7.06 18.05 -2.23
C THR A 219 6.55 18.68 -0.93
N SER A 220 5.38 18.27 -0.45
CA SER A 220 4.83 18.76 0.81
C SER A 220 5.73 18.40 1.99
N TYR A 221 6.08 17.13 2.11
CA TYR A 221 6.93 16.63 3.22
C TYR A 221 8.35 17.19 3.21
N THR A 222 8.87 17.56 2.04
CA THR A 222 10.19 18.22 1.94
C THR A 222 10.14 19.66 2.44
N LYS A 223 8.99 20.35 2.34
CA LYS A 223 8.85 21.76 2.76
C LYS A 223 8.54 21.93 4.25
N GLU A 224 8.05 20.88 4.90
CA GLU A 224 7.74 20.89 6.34
C GLU A 224 8.99 20.74 7.24
N ASN A 225 10.15 20.48 6.67
CA ASN A 225 11.45 20.41 7.30
C ASN A 225 12.28 21.64 6.94
#